data_ebd52a57075a447680c5528f790f6c52
#
_entry.id   ebd52a57075a447680c5528f790f6c52
#
_cell.length_a   1.000
_cell.length_b   1.000
_cell.length_c   1.000
_cell.angle_alpha   90.00
_cell.angle_beta   90.00
_cell.angle_gamma   90.00
#
_symmetry.space_group_name_H-M   'P 1'
#
loop_
_entity.id
_entity.type
_entity.pdbx_description
1 polymer ?
#
loop_
_entity_poly.entity_id
_entity_poly.type
_entity_poly.pdbx_seq_one_letter_code
_entity_poly.pdbx_strand_id
1 'polypeptide(L)'
;MDYDARFKLLLMLFFREFLELFFPEFAERIDWRHAPEFLDKELQSIIVESGPKTVDLLAKVWSREAPRSESTERLCLIHTEVEARRSRAALGKRICRYVNRIDETFDLPVIPIALYLNVRGEGIGWQSHELTCWGHTIVSYHFPYIGLPALDGVKYSESSNPIALALTGLMNVSPQDRARIKSEAVWRIERLRLDARRRTVLIQSVEAFTVLDEQQTRDYEALLKSPRFQKVREMQKTIYDVAEEIGEKRGLEKGRQEGRDEGRLEVLLKLLAVRFGELPSRSKRKLQQFSHTELDRLAVDLLNVQRLEELGL
;
A
#
# COMPACT_ATOMS: atom_id res chain seq x y z
N MET A 1 8.87 6.49 2.09
CA MET A 1 7.40 6.64 2.12
C MET A 1 6.81 5.33 1.64
N ASP A 2 5.91 4.72 2.42
CA ASP A 2 5.34 3.41 2.07
C ASP A 2 4.27 3.60 0.98
N TYR A 3 4.71 3.45 -0.28
CA TYR A 3 3.88 3.60 -1.48
C TYR A 3 2.75 2.56 -1.48
N ASP A 4 3.06 1.35 -1.01
CA ASP A 4 2.16 0.21 -0.98
C ASP A 4 0.99 0.42 0.00
N ALA A 5 1.29 0.84 1.24
CA ALA A 5 0.26 1.11 2.23
C ALA A 5 -0.69 2.24 1.80
N ARG A 6 -0.17 3.26 1.12
CA ARG A 6 -0.97 4.37 0.60
C ARG A 6 -1.90 3.92 -0.52
N PHE A 7 -1.38 3.12 -1.45
CA PHE A 7 -2.17 2.60 -2.56
C PHE A 7 -3.31 1.70 -2.05
N LYS A 8 -3.02 0.83 -1.09
CA LYS A 8 -4.01 -0.01 -0.43
C LYS A 8 -5.11 0.82 0.25
N LEU A 9 -4.72 1.82 1.05
CA LEU A 9 -5.67 2.71 1.70
C LEU A 9 -6.55 3.46 0.69
N LEU A 10 -5.97 3.91 -0.42
CA LEU A 10 -6.71 4.54 -1.51
C LEU A 10 -7.77 3.58 -2.08
N LEU A 11 -7.37 2.37 -2.43
CA LEU A 11 -8.29 1.36 -2.97
C LEU A 11 -9.40 0.99 -1.97
N MET A 12 -9.08 0.83 -0.68
CA MET A 12 -10.08 0.52 0.35
C MET A 12 -11.12 1.63 0.50
N LEU A 13 -10.70 2.90 0.52
CA LEU A 13 -11.60 4.04 0.72
C LEU A 13 -12.45 4.37 -0.51
N PHE A 14 -12.00 3.97 -1.70
CA PHE A 14 -12.63 4.28 -2.98
C PHE A 14 -12.84 3.03 -3.84
N PHE A 15 -13.13 1.90 -3.17
CA PHE A 15 -13.25 0.61 -3.84
C PHE A 15 -14.39 0.58 -4.86
N ARG A 16 -15.52 1.19 -4.53
CA ARG A 16 -16.65 1.34 -5.43
C ARG A 16 -16.27 2.18 -6.65
N GLU A 17 -15.69 3.34 -6.43
CA GLU A 17 -15.29 4.27 -7.48
C GLU A 17 -14.19 3.66 -8.37
N PHE A 18 -13.33 2.80 -7.82
CA PHE A 18 -12.33 2.04 -8.57
C PHE A 18 -12.99 1.05 -9.53
N LEU A 19 -13.96 0.27 -9.05
CA LEU A 19 -14.69 -0.67 -9.90
C LEU A 19 -15.58 0.06 -10.92
N GLU A 20 -16.28 1.11 -10.52
CA GLU A 20 -17.10 1.92 -11.45
C GLU A 20 -16.27 2.54 -12.58
N LEU A 21 -14.99 2.88 -12.31
CA LEU A 21 -14.08 3.47 -13.29
C LEU A 21 -13.54 2.46 -14.29
N PHE A 22 -13.07 1.31 -13.81
CA PHE A 22 -12.30 0.38 -14.61
C PHE A 22 -13.06 -0.88 -15.03
N PHE A 23 -14.06 -1.28 -14.23
CA PHE A 23 -14.85 -2.50 -14.40
C PHE A 23 -16.31 -2.24 -14.06
N PRO A 24 -16.99 -1.37 -14.80
CA PRO A 24 -18.40 -1.01 -14.53
C PRO A 24 -19.31 -2.25 -14.53
N GLU A 25 -19.03 -3.27 -15.34
CA GLU A 25 -19.76 -4.52 -15.38
C GLU A 25 -19.71 -5.30 -14.04
N PHE A 26 -18.62 -5.19 -13.28
CA PHE A 26 -18.52 -5.77 -11.94
C PHE A 26 -19.23 -4.89 -10.92
N ALA A 27 -19.03 -3.56 -11.01
CA ALA A 27 -19.68 -2.61 -10.12
C ALA A 27 -21.23 -2.70 -10.16
N GLU A 28 -21.80 -2.94 -11.33
CA GLU A 28 -23.25 -3.12 -11.53
C GLU A 28 -23.77 -4.39 -10.87
N ARG A 29 -22.98 -5.43 -10.76
CA ARG A 29 -23.35 -6.72 -10.15
C ARG A 29 -23.27 -6.70 -8.62
N ILE A 30 -22.58 -5.73 -8.02
CA ILE A 30 -22.42 -5.62 -6.56
C ILE A 30 -23.64 -4.92 -5.95
N ASP A 31 -24.15 -5.47 -4.86
CA ASP A 31 -25.17 -4.83 -4.04
C ASP A 31 -24.55 -3.88 -3.03
N TRP A 32 -24.36 -2.63 -3.43
CA TRP A 32 -23.76 -1.57 -2.62
C TRP A 32 -24.57 -1.11 -1.39
N ARG A 33 -25.73 -1.72 -1.11
CA ARG A 33 -26.44 -1.54 0.17
C ARG A 33 -25.67 -2.19 1.31
N HIS A 34 -24.82 -3.14 1.00
CA HIS A 34 -23.89 -3.78 1.92
C HIS A 34 -22.49 -3.25 1.67
N ALA A 35 -21.83 -2.78 2.74
CA ALA A 35 -20.44 -2.32 2.63
C ALA A 35 -19.50 -3.52 2.34
N PRO A 36 -18.51 -3.35 1.46
CA PRO A 36 -17.46 -4.36 1.28
C PRO A 36 -16.72 -4.65 2.58
N GLU A 37 -16.46 -5.92 2.85
CA GLU A 37 -15.62 -6.37 3.97
C GLU A 37 -14.20 -6.65 3.45
N PHE A 38 -13.19 -5.98 4.02
CA PHE A 38 -11.80 -6.17 3.61
C PHE A 38 -11.11 -7.20 4.50
N LEU A 39 -10.64 -8.28 3.87
CA LEU A 39 -10.10 -9.48 4.54
C LEU A 39 -8.55 -9.48 4.55
N ASP A 40 -7.96 -8.39 5.04
CA ASP A 40 -6.50 -8.19 4.98
C ASP A 40 -5.70 -9.14 5.87
N LYS A 41 -6.21 -9.43 7.07
CA LYS A 41 -5.55 -10.31 8.04
C LYS A 41 -5.58 -11.75 7.57
N GLU A 42 -6.72 -12.15 7.03
CA GLU A 42 -6.96 -13.48 6.46
C GLU A 42 -6.09 -13.68 5.24
N LEU A 43 -6.01 -12.69 4.35
CA LEU A 43 -5.15 -12.73 3.18
C LEU A 43 -3.67 -12.88 3.57
N GLN A 44 -3.20 -12.17 4.58
CA GLN A 44 -1.83 -12.29 5.07
C GLN A 44 -1.51 -13.70 5.59
N SER A 45 -2.46 -14.37 6.25
CA SER A 45 -2.28 -15.74 6.74
C SER A 45 -2.22 -16.78 5.61
N ILE A 46 -2.89 -16.49 4.48
CA ILE A 46 -2.91 -17.34 3.30
C ILE A 46 -1.61 -17.20 2.48
N ILE A 47 -0.97 -16.02 2.49
CA ILE A 47 0.16 -15.64 1.61
C ILE A 47 1.55 -15.86 2.28
N VAL A 48 1.69 -16.66 3.31
CA VAL A 48 2.89 -16.79 4.18
C VAL A 48 4.25 -17.01 3.46
N GLU A 49 4.31 -17.23 2.15
CA GLU A 49 5.56 -17.67 1.50
C GLU A 49 6.23 -16.71 0.49
N SER A 50 5.84 -15.50 0.32
CA SER A 50 6.30 -14.77 -0.88
C SER A 50 6.83 -13.36 -0.67
N GLY A 51 8.08 -13.22 -0.23
CA GLY A 51 8.92 -12.06 -0.56
C GLY A 51 8.36 -10.66 -0.21
N PRO A 52 8.94 -9.58 -0.76
CA PRO A 52 8.60 -8.21 -0.38
C PRO A 52 7.13 -7.91 -0.56
N LYS A 53 6.55 -7.25 0.44
CA LYS A 53 5.13 -6.87 0.56
C LYS A 53 4.61 -6.28 -0.74
N THR A 54 3.70 -6.97 -1.39
CA THR A 54 2.89 -6.47 -2.49
C THR A 54 1.59 -5.90 -1.94
N VAL A 55 1.04 -4.91 -2.62
CA VAL A 55 -0.24 -4.31 -2.24
C VAL A 55 -1.34 -5.25 -2.71
N ASP A 56 -1.70 -6.19 -1.86
CA ASP A 56 -2.81 -7.09 -2.14
C ASP A 56 -4.03 -6.64 -1.35
N LEU A 57 -5.16 -6.61 -2.01
CA LEU A 57 -6.44 -6.27 -1.41
C LEU A 57 -7.43 -7.41 -1.68
N LEU A 58 -8.04 -7.94 -0.62
CA LEU A 58 -9.12 -8.91 -0.73
C LEU A 58 -10.40 -8.29 -0.16
N ALA A 59 -11.40 -8.10 -1.01
CA ALA A 59 -12.70 -7.55 -0.64
C ALA A 59 -13.78 -8.61 -0.82
N LYS A 60 -14.56 -8.87 0.23
CA LYS A 60 -15.76 -9.68 0.20
C LYS A 60 -16.95 -8.75 -0.07
N VAL A 61 -17.72 -9.05 -1.10
CA VAL A 61 -18.84 -8.25 -1.56
C VAL A 61 -20.10 -9.07 -1.71
N TRP A 62 -21.25 -8.40 -1.53
CA TRP A 62 -22.54 -8.98 -1.85
C TRP A 62 -22.85 -8.79 -3.33
N SER A 63 -23.24 -9.86 -4.01
CA SER A 63 -23.70 -9.83 -5.40
C SER A 63 -25.22 -9.70 -5.45
N ARG A 64 -25.72 -8.98 -6.45
CA ARG A 64 -27.17 -8.87 -6.72
C ARG A 64 -27.78 -10.21 -7.19
N GLU A 65 -26.95 -11.02 -7.83
CA GLU A 65 -27.28 -12.35 -8.32
C GLU A 65 -26.31 -13.38 -7.75
N ALA A 66 -26.71 -14.64 -7.70
CA ALA A 66 -25.78 -15.71 -7.30
C ALA A 66 -24.62 -15.80 -8.30
N PRO A 67 -23.36 -15.66 -7.88
CA PRO A 67 -22.21 -15.64 -8.80
C PRO A 67 -21.86 -17.03 -9.38
N ARG A 68 -22.30 -18.11 -8.72
CA ARG A 68 -22.25 -19.49 -9.25
C ARG A 68 -23.67 -19.94 -9.56
N SER A 69 -23.90 -20.60 -10.71
CA SER A 69 -25.24 -21.01 -11.17
C SER A 69 -25.94 -22.00 -10.23
N GLU A 70 -25.17 -22.78 -9.48
CA GLU A 70 -25.68 -23.81 -8.56
C GLU A 70 -25.75 -23.34 -7.08
N SER A 71 -25.34 -22.11 -6.80
CA SER A 71 -25.30 -21.57 -5.43
C SER A 71 -26.42 -20.57 -5.19
N THR A 72 -27.04 -20.65 -4.02
CA THR A 72 -27.94 -19.60 -3.51
C THR A 72 -27.17 -18.46 -2.82
N GLU A 73 -25.87 -18.65 -2.59
CA GLU A 73 -25.02 -17.68 -1.93
C GLU A 73 -24.71 -16.50 -2.86
N ARG A 74 -24.94 -15.30 -2.35
CA ARG A 74 -24.75 -14.05 -3.09
C ARG A 74 -23.46 -13.31 -2.68
N LEU A 75 -22.44 -14.05 -2.24
CA LEU A 75 -21.14 -13.51 -1.86
C LEU A 75 -20.12 -13.85 -2.92
N CYS A 76 -19.22 -12.91 -3.20
CA CYS A 76 -18.01 -13.18 -3.96
C CYS A 76 -16.83 -12.38 -3.41
N LEU A 77 -15.63 -12.79 -3.78
CA LEU A 77 -14.38 -12.16 -3.39
C LEU A 77 -13.76 -11.45 -4.59
N ILE A 78 -13.28 -10.23 -4.37
CA ILE A 78 -12.52 -9.48 -5.38
C ILE A 78 -11.10 -9.32 -4.82
N HIS A 79 -10.15 -9.95 -5.50
CA HIS A 79 -8.73 -9.90 -5.16
C HIS A 79 -8.02 -8.97 -6.15
N THR A 80 -7.48 -7.85 -5.65
CA THR A 80 -6.70 -6.90 -6.45
C THR A 80 -5.22 -7.04 -6.13
N GLU A 81 -4.46 -7.47 -7.11
CA GLU A 81 -3.00 -7.63 -7.05
C GLU A 81 -2.33 -6.46 -7.75
N VAL A 82 -1.49 -5.72 -7.03
CA VAL A 82 -0.78 -4.53 -7.55
C VAL A 82 0.68 -4.88 -7.85
N GLU A 83 1.11 -4.64 -9.09
CA GLU A 83 2.45 -4.95 -9.54
C GLU A 83 3.21 -3.70 -10.00
N ALA A 84 4.25 -3.34 -9.24
CA ALA A 84 5.09 -2.18 -9.52
C ALA A 84 6.40 -2.51 -10.25
N ARG A 85 6.91 -3.75 -10.17
CA ARG A 85 8.29 -4.04 -10.57
C ARG A 85 8.50 -5.31 -11.39
N ARG A 86 7.53 -6.22 -11.48
CA ARG A 86 7.69 -7.55 -12.09
C ARG A 86 7.05 -7.64 -13.48
N SER A 87 7.36 -8.71 -14.21
CA SER A 87 6.75 -8.99 -15.49
C SER A 87 5.31 -9.48 -15.35
N ARG A 88 4.50 -9.31 -16.41
CA ARG A 88 3.13 -9.86 -16.50
C ARG A 88 3.07 -11.36 -16.24
N ALA A 89 4.03 -12.14 -16.75
CA ALA A 89 4.08 -13.59 -16.56
C ALA A 89 4.27 -13.97 -15.07
N ALA A 90 5.14 -13.25 -14.35
CA ALA A 90 5.35 -13.48 -12.93
C ALA A 90 4.10 -13.17 -12.11
N LEU A 91 3.37 -12.10 -12.46
CA LEU A 91 2.12 -11.75 -11.81
C LEU A 91 1.03 -12.80 -12.07
N GLY A 92 0.86 -13.26 -13.31
CA GLY A 92 -0.12 -14.28 -13.65
C GLY A 92 0.05 -15.55 -12.81
N LYS A 93 1.28 -16.04 -12.68
CA LYS A 93 1.60 -17.21 -11.83
C LYS A 93 1.24 -16.97 -10.35
N ARG A 94 1.44 -15.75 -9.84
CA ARG A 94 1.13 -15.39 -8.46
C ARG A 94 -0.38 -15.32 -8.23
N ILE A 95 -1.11 -14.67 -9.14
CA ILE A 95 -2.59 -14.61 -9.11
C ILE A 95 -3.20 -16.00 -9.06
N CYS A 96 -2.74 -16.92 -9.90
CA CYS A 96 -3.26 -18.29 -9.92
C CYS A 96 -3.09 -19.00 -8.57
N ARG A 97 -1.93 -18.85 -7.95
CA ARG A 97 -1.69 -19.41 -6.60
C ARG A 97 -2.63 -18.82 -5.56
N TYR A 98 -2.86 -17.52 -5.62
CA TYR A 98 -3.72 -16.84 -4.65
C TYR A 98 -5.19 -17.19 -4.83
N VAL A 99 -5.67 -17.23 -6.08
CA VAL A 99 -7.05 -17.63 -6.37
C VAL A 99 -7.36 -19.01 -5.81
N ASN A 100 -6.48 -20.00 -6.03
CA ASN A 100 -6.68 -21.35 -5.50
C ASN A 100 -6.72 -21.37 -3.96
N ARG A 101 -5.77 -20.70 -3.31
CA ARG A 101 -5.73 -20.65 -1.84
C ARG A 101 -6.92 -19.90 -1.23
N ILE A 102 -7.36 -18.84 -1.88
CA ILE A 102 -8.53 -18.06 -1.44
C ILE A 102 -9.80 -18.90 -1.63
N ASP A 103 -9.96 -19.55 -2.77
CA ASP A 103 -11.11 -20.43 -3.04
C ASP A 103 -11.17 -21.60 -2.05
N GLU A 104 -10.05 -22.30 -1.79
CA GLU A 104 -9.94 -23.35 -0.78
C GLU A 104 -10.28 -22.86 0.65
N THR A 105 -9.95 -21.61 0.98
CA THR A 105 -10.14 -21.08 2.34
C THR A 105 -11.57 -20.62 2.58
N PHE A 106 -12.20 -19.99 1.59
CA PHE A 106 -13.49 -19.33 1.77
C PHE A 106 -14.64 -20.04 1.08
N ASP A 107 -14.37 -20.96 0.17
CA ASP A 107 -15.36 -21.61 -0.70
C ASP A 107 -16.31 -20.61 -1.41
N LEU A 108 -15.75 -19.45 -1.81
CA LEU A 108 -16.44 -18.38 -2.50
C LEU A 108 -15.82 -18.10 -3.87
N PRO A 109 -16.64 -17.70 -4.87
CA PRO A 109 -16.09 -17.30 -6.17
C PRO A 109 -15.13 -16.12 -6.01
N VAL A 110 -13.99 -16.19 -6.70
CA VAL A 110 -12.92 -15.17 -6.65
C VAL A 110 -12.79 -14.51 -8.02
N ILE A 111 -12.85 -13.18 -8.04
CA ILE A 111 -12.52 -12.36 -9.21
C ILE A 111 -11.15 -11.72 -8.97
N PRO A 112 -10.07 -12.22 -9.57
CA PRO A 112 -8.76 -11.58 -9.46
C PRO A 112 -8.63 -10.44 -10.46
N ILE A 113 -8.09 -9.31 -10.00
CA ILE A 113 -7.80 -8.12 -10.82
C ILE A 113 -6.31 -7.85 -10.76
N ALA A 114 -5.64 -7.75 -11.91
CA ALA A 114 -4.25 -7.35 -12.00
C ALA A 114 -4.14 -5.84 -12.26
N LEU A 115 -3.38 -5.13 -11.43
CA LEU A 115 -3.11 -3.70 -11.60
C LEU A 115 -1.61 -3.46 -11.79
N TYR A 116 -1.22 -3.03 -12.99
CA TYR A 116 0.15 -2.73 -13.35
C TYR A 116 0.45 -1.23 -13.22
N LEU A 117 1.43 -0.89 -12.39
CA LEU A 117 1.84 0.51 -12.16
C LEU A 117 2.93 0.97 -13.14
N ASN A 118 3.82 0.07 -13.56
CA ASN A 118 5.01 0.41 -14.37
C ASN A 118 5.14 -0.40 -15.67
N VAL A 119 4.26 -1.37 -15.88
CA VAL A 119 4.31 -2.20 -17.09
C VAL A 119 3.43 -1.57 -18.16
N ARG A 120 4.03 -1.12 -19.24
CA ARG A 120 3.30 -0.67 -20.44
C ARG A 120 2.54 -1.87 -21.04
N GLY A 121 1.26 -1.70 -21.26
CA GLY A 121 0.39 -2.69 -21.85
C GLY A 121 -0.71 -2.00 -22.65
N GLU A 122 -1.74 -2.73 -22.99
CA GLU A 122 -2.87 -2.27 -23.82
C GLU A 122 -3.95 -1.50 -23.01
N GLY A 123 -3.61 -0.97 -21.85
CA GLY A 123 -4.56 -0.26 -21.01
C GLY A 123 -5.42 -1.21 -20.16
N ILE A 124 -6.72 -1.29 -20.41
CA ILE A 124 -7.66 -2.17 -19.71
C ILE A 124 -8.00 -3.35 -20.62
N GLY A 125 -8.00 -4.56 -20.08
CA GLY A 125 -8.33 -5.75 -20.85
C GLY A 125 -8.37 -7.01 -20.02
N TRP A 126 -8.34 -8.15 -20.71
CA TRP A 126 -8.28 -9.47 -20.12
C TRP A 126 -6.98 -10.16 -20.50
N GLN A 127 -6.42 -10.95 -19.61
CA GLN A 127 -5.25 -11.77 -19.87
C GLN A 127 -5.44 -13.18 -19.33
N SER A 128 -4.68 -14.12 -19.91
CA SER A 128 -4.70 -15.50 -19.49
C SER A 128 -3.34 -15.91 -18.93
N HIS A 129 -3.38 -16.85 -17.99
CA HIS A 129 -2.21 -17.59 -17.54
C HIS A 129 -2.54 -19.08 -17.59
N GLU A 130 -1.71 -19.84 -18.29
CA GLU A 130 -1.95 -21.27 -18.52
C GLU A 130 -0.89 -22.12 -17.82
N LEU A 131 -1.34 -23.20 -17.23
CA LEU A 131 -0.48 -24.30 -16.76
C LEU A 131 -0.52 -25.40 -17.81
N THR A 132 0.61 -25.63 -18.45
CA THR A 132 0.73 -26.62 -19.52
C THR A 132 1.59 -27.79 -19.08
N CYS A 133 1.26 -28.99 -19.56
CA CYS A 133 2.05 -30.20 -19.40
C CYS A 133 2.01 -31.02 -20.73
N TRP A 134 3.17 -31.42 -21.24
CA TRP A 134 3.32 -32.16 -22.50
C TRP A 134 2.56 -31.56 -23.69
N GLY A 135 2.51 -30.21 -23.78
CA GLY A 135 1.79 -29.52 -24.87
C GLY A 135 0.28 -29.38 -24.66
N HIS A 136 -0.27 -29.90 -23.57
CA HIS A 136 -1.67 -29.73 -23.21
C HIS A 136 -1.85 -28.65 -22.17
N THR A 137 -2.85 -27.76 -22.32
CA THR A 137 -3.29 -26.84 -21.29
C THR A 137 -4.09 -27.61 -20.24
N ILE A 138 -3.56 -27.70 -19.03
CA ILE A 138 -4.21 -28.40 -17.92
C ILE A 138 -5.17 -27.47 -17.19
N VAL A 139 -4.76 -26.19 -16.98
CA VAL A 139 -5.59 -25.16 -16.35
C VAL A 139 -5.35 -23.85 -17.08
N SER A 140 -6.42 -23.10 -17.32
CA SER A 140 -6.36 -21.73 -17.83
C SER A 140 -7.07 -20.79 -16.88
N TYR A 141 -6.35 -19.78 -16.40
CA TYR A 141 -6.90 -18.66 -15.61
C TYR A 141 -7.11 -17.49 -16.54
N HIS A 142 -8.30 -16.92 -16.50
CA HIS A 142 -8.65 -15.74 -17.30
C HIS A 142 -9.11 -14.64 -16.37
N PHE A 143 -8.45 -13.48 -16.40
CA PHE A 143 -8.69 -12.40 -15.46
C PHE A 143 -8.46 -11.02 -16.05
N PRO A 144 -9.18 -10.00 -15.56
CA PRO A 144 -9.05 -8.61 -16.02
C PRO A 144 -7.77 -7.96 -15.50
N TYR A 145 -7.26 -7.00 -16.26
CA TYR A 145 -6.11 -6.20 -15.87
C TYR A 145 -6.27 -4.72 -16.21
N ILE A 146 -5.52 -3.89 -15.49
CA ILE A 146 -5.33 -2.48 -15.75
C ILE A 146 -3.83 -2.21 -15.90
N GLY A 147 -3.41 -1.66 -17.02
CA GLY A 147 -2.07 -1.13 -17.25
C GLY A 147 -2.08 0.40 -17.22
N LEU A 148 -1.93 1.01 -16.04
CA LEU A 148 -2.02 2.47 -15.87
C LEU A 148 -1.14 3.26 -16.82
N PRO A 149 0.15 2.88 -17.10
CA PRO A 149 1.00 3.64 -18.03
C PRO A 149 0.55 3.69 -19.48
N ALA A 150 -0.43 2.89 -19.88
CA ALA A 150 -1.01 2.91 -21.21
C ALA A 150 -2.28 3.79 -21.31
N LEU A 151 -2.83 4.24 -20.19
CA LEU A 151 -4.02 5.08 -20.13
C LEU A 151 -3.65 6.55 -20.33
N ASP A 152 -4.50 7.30 -21.03
CA ASP A 152 -4.32 8.73 -21.27
C ASP A 152 -4.63 9.54 -20.00
N GLY A 153 -3.59 10.00 -19.29
CA GLY A 153 -3.76 10.77 -18.06
C GLY A 153 -4.46 12.10 -18.26
N VAL A 154 -4.38 12.73 -19.45
CA VAL A 154 -5.11 13.97 -19.74
C VAL A 154 -6.61 13.71 -19.70
N LYS A 155 -7.06 12.67 -20.39
CA LYS A 155 -8.48 12.26 -20.41
C LYS A 155 -9.00 11.94 -18.99
N TYR A 156 -8.22 11.20 -18.20
CA TYR A 156 -8.63 10.83 -16.84
C TYR A 156 -8.59 12.02 -15.86
N SER A 157 -7.75 13.02 -16.10
CA SER A 157 -7.73 14.24 -15.28
C SER A 157 -9.00 15.08 -15.38
N GLU A 158 -9.83 14.87 -16.39
CA GLU A 158 -11.11 15.53 -16.58
C GLU A 158 -12.29 14.80 -15.91
N SER A 159 -12.05 13.61 -15.40
CA SER A 159 -13.08 12.77 -14.77
C SER A 159 -13.62 13.39 -13.48
N SER A 160 -14.87 13.09 -13.17
CA SER A 160 -15.48 13.33 -11.86
C SER A 160 -15.20 12.20 -10.85
N ASN A 161 -14.64 11.07 -11.33
CA ASN A 161 -14.32 9.95 -10.46
C ASN A 161 -13.04 10.24 -9.66
N PRO A 162 -13.08 10.15 -8.32
CA PRO A 162 -11.94 10.51 -7.46
C PRO A 162 -10.70 9.62 -7.69
N ILE A 163 -10.89 8.35 -8.02
CA ILE A 163 -9.79 7.42 -8.33
C ILE A 163 -9.09 7.83 -9.62
N ALA A 164 -9.83 8.26 -10.64
CA ALA A 164 -9.24 8.76 -11.87
C ALA A 164 -8.27 9.90 -11.58
N LEU A 165 -8.70 10.89 -10.79
CA LEU A 165 -7.89 12.04 -10.41
C LEU A 165 -6.64 11.65 -9.62
N ALA A 166 -6.76 10.70 -8.68
CA ALA A 166 -5.63 10.26 -7.86
C ALA A 166 -4.58 9.49 -8.67
N LEU A 167 -4.98 8.74 -9.70
CA LEU A 167 -4.10 7.86 -10.46
C LEU A 167 -3.50 8.49 -11.72
N THR A 168 -3.91 9.70 -12.12
CA THR A 168 -3.43 10.37 -13.35
C THR A 168 -1.91 10.44 -13.45
N GLY A 169 -1.21 10.64 -12.33
CA GLY A 169 0.24 10.72 -12.28
C GLY A 169 0.97 9.42 -12.65
N LEU A 170 0.28 8.28 -12.59
CA LEU A 170 0.76 6.95 -12.99
C LEU A 170 0.41 6.59 -14.44
N MET A 171 -0.41 7.41 -15.10
CA MET A 171 -0.84 7.22 -16.48
C MET A 171 0.13 7.89 -17.45
N ASN A 172 -0.12 7.71 -18.73
CA ASN A 172 0.64 8.36 -19.78
C ASN A 172 0.31 9.87 -19.81
N VAL A 173 1.27 10.68 -19.37
CA VAL A 173 1.19 12.14 -19.33
C VAL A 173 2.47 12.70 -19.88
N SER A 174 2.36 13.68 -20.81
CA SER A 174 3.53 14.36 -21.34
C SER A 174 4.28 15.12 -20.21
N PRO A 175 5.60 15.23 -20.26
CA PRO A 175 6.36 16.00 -19.26
C PRO A 175 5.83 17.43 -19.07
N GLN A 176 5.39 18.08 -20.15
CA GLN A 176 4.89 19.46 -20.16
C GLN A 176 3.51 19.58 -19.46
N ASP A 177 2.71 18.52 -19.47
CA ASP A 177 1.38 18.51 -18.87
C ASP A 177 1.38 18.11 -17.40
N ARG A 178 2.45 17.51 -16.87
CA ARG A 178 2.46 16.96 -15.52
C ARG A 178 2.11 17.96 -14.42
N ALA A 179 2.70 19.17 -14.49
CA ALA A 179 2.41 20.24 -13.52
C ALA A 179 0.93 20.68 -13.60
N ARG A 180 0.42 20.86 -14.81
CA ARG A 180 -0.98 21.24 -15.05
C ARG A 180 -1.95 20.16 -14.54
N ILE A 181 -1.73 18.90 -14.90
CA ILE A 181 -2.57 17.78 -14.50
C ILE A 181 -2.58 17.61 -12.97
N LYS A 182 -1.43 17.75 -12.30
CA LYS A 182 -1.34 17.73 -10.84
C LYS A 182 -2.21 18.83 -10.22
N SER A 183 -2.09 20.06 -10.72
CA SER A 183 -2.87 21.21 -10.25
C SER A 183 -4.38 20.99 -10.44
N GLU A 184 -4.79 20.52 -11.61
CA GLU A 184 -6.18 20.24 -11.95
C GLU A 184 -6.76 19.11 -11.10
N ALA A 185 -6.01 18.03 -10.88
CA ALA A 185 -6.46 16.92 -10.05
C ALA A 185 -6.77 17.38 -8.62
N VAL A 186 -5.85 18.11 -7.98
CA VAL A 186 -6.06 18.64 -6.63
C VAL A 186 -7.23 19.62 -6.59
N TRP A 187 -7.32 20.53 -7.58
CA TRP A 187 -8.41 21.50 -7.68
C TRP A 187 -9.78 20.84 -7.85
N ARG A 188 -9.87 19.73 -8.59
CA ARG A 188 -11.12 18.97 -8.74
C ARG A 188 -11.47 18.21 -7.48
N ILE A 189 -10.49 17.56 -6.82
CA ILE A 189 -10.68 16.85 -5.55
C ILE A 189 -11.28 17.77 -4.49
N GLU A 190 -10.82 19.03 -4.42
CA GLU A 190 -11.38 20.03 -3.50
C GLU A 190 -12.87 20.30 -3.71
N ARG A 191 -13.37 20.14 -4.92
CA ARG A 191 -14.77 20.35 -5.29
C ARG A 191 -15.67 19.13 -5.10
N LEU A 192 -15.07 17.97 -4.86
CA LEU A 192 -15.84 16.76 -4.58
C LEU A 192 -16.47 16.84 -3.18
N ARG A 193 -17.69 16.33 -3.07
CA ARG A 193 -18.38 16.20 -1.78
C ARG A 193 -17.83 15.00 -1.01
N LEU A 194 -16.70 15.17 -0.37
CA LEU A 194 -15.99 14.15 0.39
C LEU A 194 -15.77 14.61 1.84
N ASP A 195 -15.78 13.65 2.75
CA ASP A 195 -15.27 13.89 4.11
C ASP A 195 -13.78 14.22 4.12
N ALA A 196 -13.30 14.76 5.23
CA ALA A 196 -11.91 15.22 5.36
C ALA A 196 -10.89 14.08 5.17
N ARG A 197 -11.17 12.87 5.67
CA ARG A 197 -10.28 11.70 5.56
C ARG A 197 -10.12 11.27 4.10
N ARG A 198 -11.23 11.07 3.39
CA ARG A 198 -11.23 10.68 1.98
C ARG A 198 -10.51 11.73 1.11
N ARG A 199 -10.80 13.01 1.34
CA ARG A 199 -10.13 14.12 0.64
C ARG A 199 -8.62 14.12 0.87
N THR A 200 -8.18 14.00 2.11
CA THR A 200 -6.75 13.95 2.47
C THR A 200 -6.03 12.79 1.78
N VAL A 201 -6.61 11.59 1.78
CA VAL A 201 -6.00 10.43 1.13
C VAL A 201 -5.87 10.63 -0.38
N LEU A 202 -6.87 11.21 -1.05
CA LEU A 202 -6.78 11.51 -2.49
C LEU A 202 -5.65 12.48 -2.80
N ILE A 203 -5.57 13.59 -2.06
CA ILE A 203 -4.56 14.63 -2.29
C ILE A 203 -3.16 14.05 -2.03
N GLN A 204 -2.98 13.34 -0.93
CA GLN A 204 -1.71 12.66 -0.64
C GLN A 204 -1.35 11.62 -1.70
N SER A 205 -2.34 11.00 -2.35
CA SER A 205 -2.11 10.07 -3.45
C SER A 205 -1.66 10.80 -4.71
N VAL A 206 -2.30 11.92 -5.07
CA VAL A 206 -1.84 12.79 -6.17
C VAL A 206 -0.41 13.25 -5.95
N GLU A 207 -0.08 13.70 -4.73
CA GLU A 207 1.28 14.12 -4.38
C GLU A 207 2.31 13.00 -4.55
N ALA A 208 1.99 11.80 -4.09
CA ALA A 208 2.88 10.65 -4.14
C ALA A 208 3.05 10.09 -5.56
N PHE A 209 1.97 10.07 -6.35
CA PHE A 209 1.96 9.42 -7.68
C PHE A 209 2.33 10.37 -8.81
N THR A 210 2.24 11.69 -8.60
CA THR A 210 2.67 12.69 -9.59
C THR A 210 3.98 13.35 -9.13
N VAL A 211 5.07 12.60 -9.30
CA VAL A 211 6.43 13.13 -9.03
C VAL A 211 6.78 14.12 -10.14
N LEU A 212 7.22 15.31 -9.75
CA LEU A 212 7.65 16.39 -10.63
C LEU A 212 9.18 16.55 -10.55
N ASP A 213 9.81 16.82 -11.68
CA ASP A 213 11.20 17.30 -11.73
C ASP A 213 11.30 18.78 -11.32
N GLU A 214 12.51 19.34 -11.29
CA GLU A 214 12.73 20.73 -10.88
C GLU A 214 12.01 21.74 -11.75
N GLN A 215 11.98 21.52 -13.09
CA GLN A 215 11.30 22.46 -14.00
C GLN A 215 9.79 22.35 -13.83
N GLN A 216 9.25 21.14 -13.78
CA GLN A 216 7.82 20.88 -13.55
C GLN A 216 7.36 21.42 -12.17
N THR A 217 8.23 21.40 -11.17
CA THR A 217 7.94 21.97 -9.85
C THR A 217 7.82 23.48 -9.94
N ARG A 218 8.74 24.17 -10.64
CA ARG A 218 8.63 25.62 -10.89
C ARG A 218 7.34 25.97 -11.66
N ASP A 219 6.99 25.17 -12.66
CA ASP A 219 5.77 25.38 -13.44
C ASP A 219 4.52 25.18 -12.58
N TYR A 220 4.53 24.17 -11.70
CA TYR A 220 3.46 23.90 -10.75
C TYR A 220 3.28 25.06 -9.75
N GLU A 221 4.35 25.55 -9.15
CA GLU A 221 4.33 26.70 -8.26
C GLU A 221 3.83 27.97 -8.98
N ALA A 222 4.19 28.16 -10.23
CA ALA A 222 3.69 29.27 -11.03
C ALA A 222 2.17 29.17 -11.28
N LEU A 223 1.66 27.98 -11.60
CA LEU A 223 0.22 27.72 -11.73
C LEU A 223 -0.54 28.01 -10.45
N LEU A 224 0.00 27.62 -9.30
CA LEU A 224 -0.63 27.83 -8.00
C LEU A 224 -0.77 29.32 -7.60
N LYS A 225 0.00 30.23 -8.24
CA LYS A 225 -0.14 31.68 -8.04
C LYS A 225 -1.41 32.27 -8.66
N SER A 226 -2.02 31.55 -9.61
CA SER A 226 -3.24 32.00 -10.26
C SER A 226 -4.45 31.97 -9.30
N PRO A 227 -5.44 32.89 -9.46
CA PRO A 227 -6.64 32.92 -8.62
C PRO A 227 -7.44 31.61 -8.63
N ARG A 228 -7.38 30.86 -9.73
CA ARG A 228 -8.08 29.57 -9.89
C ARG A 228 -7.60 28.56 -8.84
N PHE A 229 -6.31 28.53 -8.52
CA PHE A 229 -5.69 27.54 -7.63
C PHE A 229 -5.38 28.07 -6.25
N GLN A 230 -5.92 29.24 -5.86
CA GLN A 230 -5.68 29.83 -4.55
C GLN A 230 -5.99 28.85 -3.40
N LYS A 231 -7.15 28.17 -3.44
CA LYS A 231 -7.53 27.16 -2.42
C LYS A 231 -6.58 25.97 -2.38
N VAL A 232 -6.07 25.53 -3.54
CA VAL A 232 -5.07 24.45 -3.62
C VAL A 232 -3.80 24.85 -2.89
N ARG A 233 -3.33 26.07 -3.11
CA ARG A 233 -2.15 26.63 -2.43
C ARG A 233 -2.32 26.71 -0.92
N GLU A 234 -3.46 27.25 -0.46
CA GLU A 234 -3.76 27.37 0.97
C GLU A 234 -3.78 25.99 1.66
N MET A 235 -4.41 25.01 1.01
CA MET A 235 -4.52 23.65 1.52
C MET A 235 -3.17 22.92 1.51
N GLN A 236 -2.37 23.08 0.47
CA GLN A 236 -1.02 22.48 0.46
C GLN A 236 -0.19 22.98 1.62
N LYS A 237 -0.23 24.29 1.88
CA LYS A 237 0.45 24.86 3.04
C LYS A 237 0.00 24.17 4.34
N THR A 238 -1.29 24.01 4.54
CA THR A 238 -1.84 23.30 5.72
C THR A 238 -1.40 21.84 5.80
N ILE A 239 -1.35 21.13 4.67
CA ILE A 239 -0.90 19.73 4.62
C ILE A 239 0.59 19.63 4.93
N TYR A 240 1.42 20.54 4.41
CA TYR A 240 2.84 20.58 4.72
C TYR A 240 3.08 20.92 6.19
N ASP A 241 2.40 21.92 6.76
CA ASP A 241 2.50 22.30 8.16
C ASP A 241 2.13 21.13 9.09
N VAL A 242 1.03 20.43 8.79
CA VAL A 242 0.60 19.23 9.55
C VAL A 242 1.57 18.06 9.37
N ALA A 243 2.10 17.85 8.18
CA ALA A 243 3.07 16.77 7.93
C ALA A 243 4.39 17.03 8.64
N GLU A 244 4.84 18.28 8.71
CA GLU A 244 6.02 18.73 9.45
C GLU A 244 5.81 18.50 10.96
N GLU A 245 4.70 18.94 11.52
CA GLU A 245 4.35 18.73 12.94
C GLU A 245 4.29 17.23 13.31
N ILE A 246 3.70 16.40 12.45
CA ILE A 246 3.68 14.94 12.65
C ILE A 246 5.09 14.36 12.53
N GLY A 247 5.89 14.84 11.58
CA GLY A 247 7.29 14.44 11.39
C GLY A 247 8.13 14.76 12.61
N GLU A 248 8.02 15.99 13.16
CA GLU A 248 8.70 16.41 14.37
C GLU A 248 8.29 15.58 15.59
N LYS A 249 6.98 15.36 15.79
CA LYS A 249 6.48 14.52 16.90
C LYS A 249 7.02 13.09 16.81
N ARG A 250 6.99 12.47 15.63
CA ARG A 250 7.54 11.13 15.42
C ARG A 250 9.06 11.08 15.60
N GLY A 251 9.76 12.11 15.11
CA GLY A 251 11.21 12.23 15.29
C GLY A 251 11.59 12.37 16.78
N LEU A 252 10.85 13.19 17.53
CA LEU A 252 11.05 13.37 18.96
C LEU A 252 10.75 12.08 19.76
N GLU A 253 9.66 11.38 19.42
CA GLU A 253 9.28 10.14 20.08
C GLU A 253 10.28 9.03 19.79
N LYS A 254 10.73 8.92 18.53
CA LYS A 254 11.78 7.98 18.12
C LYS A 254 13.11 8.28 18.82
N GLY A 255 13.54 9.55 18.82
CA GLY A 255 14.77 9.95 19.51
C GLY A 255 14.70 9.72 21.03
N ARG A 256 13.54 9.94 21.65
CA ARG A 256 13.33 9.60 23.06
C ARG A 256 13.41 8.10 23.32
N GLN A 257 12.86 7.29 22.43
CA GLN A 257 12.93 5.82 22.55
C GLN A 257 14.36 5.33 22.37
N GLU A 258 15.04 5.76 21.32
CA GLU A 258 16.44 5.44 21.05
C GLU A 258 17.35 5.86 22.21
N GLY A 259 17.19 7.09 22.73
CA GLY A 259 17.96 7.56 23.89
C GLY A 259 17.68 6.78 25.19
N ARG A 260 16.45 6.28 25.38
CA ARG A 260 16.13 5.38 26.52
C ARG A 260 16.82 4.03 26.36
N ASP A 261 16.83 3.47 25.16
CA ASP A 261 17.41 2.14 24.90
C ASP A 261 18.94 2.21 24.98
N GLU A 262 19.56 3.28 24.46
CA GLU A 262 20.98 3.57 24.62
C GLU A 262 21.37 3.75 26.11
N GLY A 263 20.58 4.53 26.87
CA GLY A 263 20.81 4.74 28.29
C GLY A 263 20.69 3.44 29.11
N ARG A 264 19.73 2.58 28.79
CA ARG A 264 19.58 1.25 29.43
C ARG A 264 20.79 0.37 29.14
N LEU A 265 21.22 0.31 27.88
CA LEU A 265 22.42 -0.45 27.49
C LEU A 265 23.67 0.06 28.20
N GLU A 266 23.86 1.38 28.29
CA GLU A 266 25.00 1.99 28.95
C GLU A 266 25.03 1.64 30.47
N VAL A 267 23.87 1.77 31.14
CA VAL A 267 23.74 1.39 32.56
C VAL A 267 24.06 -0.08 32.77
N LEU A 268 23.51 -0.95 31.92
CA LEU A 268 23.72 -2.40 32.01
C LEU A 268 25.19 -2.76 31.79
N LEU A 269 25.84 -2.16 30.80
CA LEU A 269 27.28 -2.35 30.54
C LEU A 269 28.13 -1.91 31.76
N LYS A 270 27.78 -0.81 32.40
CA LYS A 270 28.45 -0.35 33.63
C LYS A 270 28.25 -1.33 34.80
N LEU A 271 27.05 -1.81 35.00
CA LEU A 271 26.73 -2.79 36.06
C LEU A 271 27.46 -4.11 35.84
N LEU A 272 27.48 -4.63 34.61
CA LEU A 272 28.22 -5.82 34.24
C LEU A 272 29.74 -5.65 34.44
N ALA A 273 30.27 -4.49 34.07
CA ALA A 273 31.69 -4.20 34.25
C ALA A 273 32.08 -4.08 35.74
N VAL A 274 31.22 -3.50 36.57
CA VAL A 274 31.47 -3.44 38.03
C VAL A 274 31.43 -4.81 38.66
N ARG A 275 30.55 -5.70 38.21
CA ARG A 275 30.36 -7.01 38.82
C ARG A 275 31.33 -8.08 38.32
N PHE A 276 31.63 -8.11 37.03
CA PHE A 276 32.42 -9.17 36.37
C PHE A 276 33.76 -8.68 35.79
N GLY A 277 34.06 -7.38 35.93
CA GLY A 277 35.24 -6.79 35.32
C GLY A 277 35.05 -6.41 33.85
N GLU A 278 36.16 -6.29 33.13
CA GLU A 278 36.12 -5.88 31.72
C GLU A 278 35.41 -6.93 30.85
N LEU A 279 34.33 -6.47 30.14
CA LEU A 279 33.54 -7.35 29.30
C LEU A 279 34.22 -7.66 27.97
N PRO A 280 34.23 -8.93 27.53
CA PRO A 280 34.73 -9.30 26.21
C PRO A 280 33.99 -8.54 25.08
N SER A 281 34.72 -8.20 24.02
CA SER A 281 34.14 -7.48 22.87
C SER A 281 32.97 -8.22 22.23
N ARG A 282 32.94 -9.57 22.30
CA ARG A 282 31.85 -10.39 21.81
C ARG A 282 30.54 -10.15 22.61
N SER A 283 30.66 -10.12 23.94
CA SER A 283 29.51 -9.86 24.83
C SER A 283 28.95 -8.45 24.65
N LYS A 284 29.85 -7.45 24.50
CA LYS A 284 29.40 -6.05 24.17
C LYS A 284 28.61 -5.99 22.87
N ARG A 285 29.07 -6.64 21.79
CA ARG A 285 28.33 -6.69 20.50
C ARG A 285 27.00 -7.43 20.62
N LYS A 286 26.93 -8.49 21.40
CA LYS A 286 25.70 -9.24 21.60
C LYS A 286 24.64 -8.39 22.33
N LEU A 287 25.03 -7.65 23.35
CA LEU A 287 24.18 -6.74 24.10
C LEU A 287 23.59 -5.63 23.22
N GLN A 288 24.34 -5.14 22.23
CA GLN A 288 23.86 -4.13 21.27
C GLN A 288 22.75 -4.65 20.34
N GLN A 289 22.58 -5.97 20.24
CA GLN A 289 21.54 -6.59 19.41
C GLN A 289 20.28 -6.95 20.19
N PHE A 290 20.30 -6.80 21.51
CA PHE A 290 19.18 -7.14 22.38
C PHE A 290 18.06 -6.09 22.27
N SER A 291 16.84 -6.56 22.29
CA SER A 291 15.66 -5.72 22.46
C SER A 291 15.60 -5.12 23.87
N HIS A 292 14.86 -4.05 24.04
CA HIS A 292 14.66 -3.44 25.38
C HIS A 292 14.14 -4.43 26.42
N THR A 293 13.23 -5.34 26.04
CA THR A 293 12.71 -6.38 26.94
C THR A 293 13.76 -7.41 27.36
N GLU A 294 14.71 -7.71 26.46
CA GLU A 294 15.83 -8.60 26.78
C GLU A 294 16.86 -7.91 27.68
N LEU A 295 17.12 -6.62 27.46
CA LEU A 295 17.98 -5.82 28.33
C LEU A 295 17.41 -5.67 29.75
N ASP A 296 16.09 -5.42 29.89
CA ASP A 296 15.41 -5.33 31.19
C ASP A 296 15.46 -6.69 31.93
N ARG A 297 15.24 -7.80 31.21
CA ARG A 297 15.33 -9.16 31.78
C ARG A 297 16.75 -9.44 32.25
N LEU A 298 17.74 -9.12 31.43
CA LEU A 298 19.16 -9.32 31.77
C LEU A 298 19.56 -8.50 33.01
N ALA A 299 19.01 -7.28 33.17
CA ALA A 299 19.27 -6.45 34.33
C ALA A 299 18.74 -7.08 35.64
N VAL A 300 17.61 -7.80 35.57
CA VAL A 300 17.08 -8.58 36.71
C VAL A 300 17.89 -9.84 36.95
N ASP A 301 18.21 -10.58 35.90
CA ASP A 301 19.00 -11.81 35.98
C ASP A 301 20.42 -11.55 36.54
N LEU A 302 20.98 -10.38 36.23
CA LEU A 302 22.27 -9.93 36.77
C LEU A 302 22.32 -9.97 38.32
N LEU A 303 21.18 -9.78 38.99
CA LEU A 303 21.14 -9.81 40.47
C LEU A 303 21.36 -11.22 41.07
N ASN A 304 21.03 -12.26 40.28
CA ASN A 304 20.92 -13.65 40.75
C ASN A 304 22.11 -14.55 40.30
N VAL A 305 22.90 -14.12 39.28
CA VAL A 305 23.98 -14.94 38.70
C VAL A 305 25.32 -14.64 39.35
N GLN A 306 26.20 -15.62 39.37
CA GLN A 306 27.56 -15.46 39.89
C GLN A 306 28.65 -15.35 38.78
N ARG A 307 28.34 -15.81 37.58
CA ARG A 307 29.28 -15.82 36.45
C ARG A 307 28.63 -15.22 35.19
N LEU A 308 29.47 -14.58 34.35
CA LEU A 308 29.00 -13.93 33.13
C LEU A 308 28.37 -14.92 32.11
N GLU A 309 28.90 -16.15 32.04
CA GLU A 309 28.42 -17.20 31.14
C GLU A 309 26.96 -17.62 31.43
N GLU A 310 26.51 -17.49 32.69
CA GLU A 310 25.15 -17.82 33.12
C GLU A 310 24.10 -16.85 32.51
N LEU A 311 24.54 -15.66 32.06
CA LEU A 311 23.72 -14.70 31.33
C LEU A 311 23.68 -14.97 29.82
N GLY A 312 24.38 -16.01 29.37
CA GLY A 312 24.49 -16.33 27.94
C GLY A 312 25.30 -15.28 27.14
N LEU A 313 26.14 -14.50 27.78
CA LEU A 313 26.97 -13.43 27.17
C LEU A 313 28.37 -13.90 26.80
#